data_87f5409b73a33380ed24b8d6e8b2deb2
#
_entry.id   87f5409b73a33380ed24b8d6e8b2deb2
#
_cell.length_a   1.000
_cell.length_b   1.000
_cell.length_c   1.000
_cell.angle_alpha   90.00
_cell.angle_beta   90.00
_cell.angle_gamma   90.00
#
_symmetry.space_group_name_H-M   'P 1'
#
loop_
_entity.id
_entity.type
_entity.pdbx_description
1 polymer ?
#
loop_
_entity_poly.entity_id
_entity_poly.type
_entity_poly.pdbx_seq_one_letter_code
_entity_poly.pdbx_strand_id
1 'polypeptide(L)'
;EMCIRDRYYTVYNYDRTFSLFACAAVLAAAIFCIGGGKGLKSIAGLLYSMLLIIEFLLPAVFSGWPPIASSIICAILSTAVTLLLLNGQSGKTFSAILSTMIGMFFALILFLITSAMIHVDGFSSADAEGLILIHEETGLQIKDVLFAGVVISSLGAIMDVGMSVVSSLYEIYHHNPTLTAKDIFRSGIEIGKDMIGTMTNTLILAFTGSAFITLLVFLSYQVQFNQLINSNYLSIEIAQGLCGTFGIVLTIPAASAISAFMLTRKVAPLHP
;
A
#
# COMPACT_ATOMS: atom_id res chain seq x y z
N GLU A 1 -21.04 -51.49 -27.40
CA GLU A 1 -20.24 -50.94 -26.28
C GLU A 1 -20.66 -49.50 -26.06
N MET A 2 -21.57 -49.28 -25.11
CA MET A 2 -22.04 -47.96 -24.71
C MET A 2 -21.13 -47.46 -23.60
N CYS A 3 -20.13 -46.61 -23.93
CA CYS A 3 -19.40 -45.85 -22.92
C CYS A 3 -20.29 -44.73 -22.41
N ILE A 4 -21.07 -44.97 -21.38
CA ILE A 4 -21.76 -43.94 -20.60
C ILE A 4 -20.66 -43.24 -19.80
N ARG A 5 -20.27 -42.08 -20.25
CA ARG A 5 -19.36 -41.19 -19.54
C ARG A 5 -20.17 -40.49 -18.44
N ASP A 6 -20.29 -41.16 -17.28
CA ASP A 6 -20.92 -40.59 -16.09
C ASP A 6 -20.15 -39.35 -15.68
N ARG A 7 -20.67 -38.16 -16.03
CA ARG A 7 -20.19 -36.92 -15.49
C ARG A 7 -20.73 -36.78 -14.08
N TYR A 8 -19.92 -37.15 -13.12
CA TYR A 8 -20.22 -36.84 -11.72
C TYR A 8 -20.06 -35.32 -11.52
N TYR A 9 -21.18 -34.62 -11.34
CA TYR A 9 -21.19 -33.21 -10.93
C TYR A 9 -21.09 -33.20 -9.40
N THR A 10 -19.93 -32.84 -8.87
CA THR A 10 -19.80 -32.52 -7.44
C THR A 10 -20.06 -31.05 -7.23
N VAL A 11 -20.96 -30.70 -6.31
CA VAL A 11 -21.16 -29.32 -5.89
C VAL A 11 -19.93 -28.91 -5.10
N TYR A 12 -19.04 -28.15 -5.73
CA TYR A 12 -17.77 -27.74 -5.12
C TYR A 12 -17.94 -26.54 -4.18
N ASN A 13 -18.75 -25.54 -4.56
CA ASN A 13 -18.98 -24.34 -3.76
C ASN A 13 -20.18 -23.55 -4.27
N TYR A 14 -20.68 -22.59 -3.47
CA TYR A 14 -21.68 -21.64 -3.93
C TYR A 14 -21.10 -20.67 -4.95
N ASP A 15 -21.87 -20.36 -6.00
CA ASP A 15 -21.53 -19.26 -6.90
C ASP A 15 -21.80 -17.93 -6.20
N ARG A 16 -20.73 -17.24 -5.83
CA ARG A 16 -20.75 -15.94 -5.15
C ARG A 16 -20.53 -14.79 -6.11
N THR A 17 -20.31 -15.07 -7.38
CA THR A 17 -19.90 -14.10 -8.42
C THR A 17 -20.89 -12.95 -8.50
N PHE A 18 -22.18 -13.26 -8.62
CA PHE A 18 -23.23 -12.24 -8.71
C PHE A 18 -23.28 -11.34 -7.47
N SER A 19 -23.21 -11.91 -6.27
CA SER A 19 -23.27 -11.15 -5.02
C SER A 19 -22.07 -10.22 -4.84
N LEU A 20 -20.87 -10.69 -5.21
CA LEU A 20 -19.65 -9.88 -5.15
C LEU A 20 -19.69 -8.71 -6.15
N PHE A 21 -20.12 -8.98 -7.40
CA PHE A 21 -20.28 -7.91 -8.40
C PHE A 21 -21.38 -6.91 -8.00
N ALA A 22 -22.48 -7.36 -7.40
CA ALA A 22 -23.51 -6.47 -6.91
C ALA A 22 -22.98 -5.54 -5.80
N CYS A 23 -22.25 -6.07 -4.83
CA CYS A 23 -21.62 -5.25 -3.78
C CYS A 23 -20.60 -4.25 -4.36
N ALA A 24 -19.77 -4.69 -5.30
CA ALA A 24 -18.82 -3.81 -5.98
C ALA A 24 -19.51 -2.71 -6.77
N ALA A 25 -20.62 -3.02 -7.45
CA ALA A 25 -21.43 -2.05 -8.18
C ALA A 25 -22.09 -1.01 -7.25
N VAL A 26 -22.59 -1.44 -6.09
CA VAL A 26 -23.15 -0.53 -5.06
C VAL A 26 -22.07 0.43 -4.56
N LEU A 27 -20.87 -0.10 -4.24
CA LEU A 27 -19.74 0.74 -3.82
C LEU A 27 -19.34 1.74 -4.91
N ALA A 28 -19.21 1.27 -6.16
CA ALA A 28 -18.88 2.13 -7.30
C ALA A 28 -19.94 3.22 -7.52
N ALA A 29 -21.22 2.88 -7.40
CA ALA A 29 -22.33 3.84 -7.50
C ALA A 29 -22.25 4.89 -6.38
N ALA A 30 -22.00 4.49 -5.13
CA ALA A 30 -21.83 5.41 -4.01
C ALA A 30 -20.67 6.38 -4.22
N ILE A 31 -19.50 5.87 -4.66
CA ILE A 31 -18.33 6.69 -4.97
C ILE A 31 -18.64 7.67 -6.13
N PHE A 32 -19.37 7.22 -7.15
CA PHE A 32 -19.74 8.08 -8.27
C PHE A 32 -20.74 9.16 -7.85
N CYS A 33 -21.77 8.81 -7.06
CA CYS A 33 -22.79 9.75 -6.60
C CYS A 33 -22.20 10.88 -5.74
N ILE A 34 -21.23 10.56 -4.87
CA ILE A 34 -20.60 11.54 -3.97
C ILE A 34 -19.42 12.25 -4.66
N GLY A 35 -18.56 11.48 -5.33
CA GLY A 35 -17.30 11.97 -5.90
C GLY A 35 -17.42 12.51 -7.34
N GLY A 36 -18.56 12.29 -8.01
CA GLY A 36 -18.76 12.70 -9.40
C GLY A 36 -17.65 12.19 -10.32
N GLY A 37 -17.15 13.07 -11.19
CA GLY A 37 -16.08 12.71 -12.14
C GLY A 37 -14.73 12.36 -11.46
N LYS A 38 -14.45 12.90 -10.27
CA LYS A 38 -13.25 12.50 -9.50
C LYS A 38 -13.42 11.10 -8.92
N GLY A 39 -14.63 10.76 -8.47
CA GLY A 39 -14.95 9.43 -7.99
C GLY A 39 -14.75 8.36 -9.06
N LEU A 40 -15.18 8.61 -10.30
CA LEU A 40 -14.96 7.69 -11.42
C LEU A 40 -13.47 7.48 -11.71
N LYS A 41 -12.66 8.54 -11.67
CA LYS A 41 -11.20 8.44 -11.83
C LYS A 41 -10.55 7.65 -10.69
N SER A 42 -11.08 7.77 -9.46
CA SER A 42 -10.60 6.98 -8.31
C SER A 42 -10.88 5.49 -8.50
N ILE A 43 -12.07 5.13 -8.94
CA ILE A 43 -12.41 3.74 -9.28
C ILE A 43 -11.50 3.21 -10.39
N ALA A 44 -11.26 4.00 -11.44
CA ALA A 44 -10.35 3.61 -12.52
C ALA A 44 -8.91 3.40 -12.03
N GLY A 45 -8.41 4.26 -11.13
CA GLY A 45 -7.11 4.11 -10.49
C GLY A 45 -7.01 2.85 -9.63
N LEU A 46 -8.06 2.55 -8.85
CA LEU A 46 -8.13 1.33 -8.05
C LEU A 46 -8.12 0.07 -8.94
N LEU A 47 -8.95 0.04 -9.96
CA LEU A 47 -8.99 -1.08 -10.91
C LEU A 47 -7.65 -1.26 -11.63
N TYR A 48 -7.01 -0.17 -12.05
CA TYR A 48 -5.68 -0.21 -12.65
C TYR A 48 -4.66 -0.82 -11.68
N SER A 49 -4.64 -0.41 -10.41
CA SER A 49 -3.73 -0.96 -9.40
C SER A 49 -3.95 -2.45 -9.17
N MET A 50 -5.22 -2.88 -9.11
CA MET A 50 -5.57 -4.31 -8.98
C MET A 50 -5.12 -5.12 -10.20
N LEU A 51 -5.38 -4.61 -11.40
CA LEU A 51 -4.94 -5.25 -12.64
C LEU A 51 -3.40 -5.33 -12.72
N LEU A 52 -2.71 -4.27 -12.31
CA LEU A 52 -1.24 -4.25 -12.31
C LEU A 52 -0.66 -5.31 -11.35
N ILE A 53 -1.29 -5.52 -10.19
CA ILE A 53 -0.88 -6.57 -9.27
C ILE A 53 -1.13 -7.95 -9.89
N ILE A 54 -2.31 -8.20 -10.47
CA ILE A 54 -2.72 -9.51 -10.98
C ILE A 54 -1.98 -9.86 -12.27
N GLU A 55 -1.87 -8.91 -13.22
CA GLU A 55 -1.35 -9.18 -14.57
C GLU A 55 0.15 -8.92 -14.71
N PHE A 56 0.73 -8.12 -13.83
CA PHE A 56 2.17 -7.82 -13.88
C PHE A 56 2.92 -8.41 -12.71
N LEU A 57 2.55 -8.05 -11.46
CA LEU A 57 3.35 -8.42 -10.31
C LEU A 57 3.33 -9.93 -10.04
N LEU A 58 2.16 -10.56 -10.00
CA LEU A 58 2.05 -11.99 -9.74
C LEU A 58 2.75 -12.83 -10.82
N PRO A 59 2.53 -12.60 -12.13
CA PRO A 59 3.24 -13.36 -13.17
C PRO A 59 4.75 -13.09 -13.19
N ALA A 60 5.18 -11.85 -12.93
CA ALA A 60 6.60 -11.50 -12.89
C ALA A 60 7.32 -12.26 -11.76
N VAL A 61 6.73 -12.26 -10.56
CA VAL A 61 7.26 -13.00 -9.41
C VAL A 61 7.26 -14.50 -9.69
N PHE A 62 6.18 -15.05 -10.22
CA PHE A 62 6.08 -16.46 -10.57
C PHE A 62 7.08 -16.89 -11.67
N SER A 63 7.43 -15.97 -12.59
CA SER A 63 8.45 -16.21 -13.64
C SER A 63 9.89 -16.09 -13.13
N GLY A 64 10.10 -15.93 -11.81
CA GLY A 64 11.43 -15.86 -11.21
C GLY A 64 12.07 -14.47 -11.19
N TRP A 65 11.29 -13.41 -11.47
CA TRP A 65 11.80 -12.04 -11.28
C TRP A 65 11.96 -11.75 -9.79
N PRO A 66 12.95 -10.91 -9.40
CA PRO A 66 13.14 -10.55 -8.00
C PRO A 66 11.88 -9.88 -7.44
N PRO A 67 11.21 -10.44 -6.41
CA PRO A 67 9.95 -9.89 -5.89
C PRO A 67 10.08 -8.45 -5.39
N ILE A 68 11.24 -8.10 -4.81
CA ILE A 68 11.54 -6.73 -4.36
C ILE A 68 11.50 -5.74 -5.52
N ALA A 69 12.22 -6.04 -6.61
CA ALA A 69 12.27 -5.13 -7.76
C ALA A 69 10.91 -5.01 -8.45
N SER A 70 10.22 -6.14 -8.64
CA SER A 70 8.90 -6.20 -9.26
C SER A 70 7.86 -5.40 -8.46
N SER A 71 7.87 -5.50 -7.12
CA SER A 71 6.96 -4.76 -6.25
C SER A 71 7.24 -3.26 -6.25
N ILE A 72 8.50 -2.83 -6.28
CA ILE A 72 8.87 -1.42 -6.40
C ILE A 72 8.39 -0.84 -7.73
N ILE A 73 8.62 -1.54 -8.84
CA ILE A 73 8.15 -1.10 -10.18
C ILE A 73 6.61 -1.01 -10.18
N CYS A 74 5.94 -2.03 -9.67
CA CYS A 74 4.48 -2.04 -9.53
C CYS A 74 3.98 -0.85 -8.71
N ALA A 75 4.60 -0.55 -7.59
CA ALA A 75 4.25 0.57 -6.73
C ALA A 75 4.48 1.93 -7.38
N ILE A 76 5.58 2.11 -8.10
CA ILE A 76 5.86 3.33 -8.88
C ILE A 76 4.79 3.53 -9.95
N LEU A 77 4.49 2.51 -10.75
CA LEU A 77 3.49 2.57 -11.81
C LEU A 77 2.09 2.82 -11.25
N SER A 78 1.69 2.09 -10.21
CA SER A 78 0.40 2.26 -9.54
C SER A 78 0.23 3.69 -9.01
N THR A 79 1.21 4.20 -8.27
CA THR A 79 1.18 5.57 -7.72
C THR A 79 1.14 6.62 -8.82
N ALA A 80 2.01 6.50 -9.82
CA ALA A 80 2.09 7.48 -10.90
C ALA A 80 0.78 7.55 -11.68
N VAL A 81 0.25 6.41 -12.11
CA VAL A 81 -0.99 6.37 -12.90
C VAL A 81 -2.19 6.82 -12.07
N THR A 82 -2.34 6.32 -10.84
CA THR A 82 -3.46 6.69 -9.97
C THR A 82 -3.48 8.19 -9.67
N LEU A 83 -2.35 8.78 -9.28
CA LEU A 83 -2.28 10.21 -8.98
C LEU A 83 -2.43 11.08 -10.22
N LEU A 84 -1.91 10.65 -11.38
CA LEU A 84 -2.12 11.34 -12.65
C LEU A 84 -3.58 11.30 -13.11
N LEU A 85 -4.27 10.18 -12.93
CA LEU A 85 -5.70 10.06 -13.24
C LEU A 85 -6.54 10.97 -12.35
N LEU A 86 -6.24 11.03 -11.04
CA LEU A 86 -7.00 11.81 -10.06
C LEU A 86 -6.81 13.32 -10.24
N ASN A 87 -5.58 13.77 -10.39
CA ASN A 87 -5.22 15.18 -10.29
C ASN A 87 -4.65 15.80 -11.58
N GLY A 88 -4.47 14.98 -12.64
CA GLY A 88 -3.87 15.41 -13.90
C GLY A 88 -2.37 15.71 -13.76
N GLN A 89 -1.78 16.24 -14.83
CA GLN A 89 -0.37 16.63 -14.87
C GLN A 89 -0.19 18.01 -14.21
N SER A 90 0.24 18.03 -12.97
CA SER A 90 0.47 19.26 -12.21
C SER A 90 1.69 19.13 -11.29
N GLY A 91 2.28 20.26 -10.89
CA GLY A 91 3.35 20.27 -9.91
C GLY A 91 2.94 19.62 -8.57
N LYS A 92 1.67 19.72 -8.22
CA LYS A 92 1.05 19.04 -7.09
C LYS A 92 1.15 17.52 -7.21
N THR A 93 0.77 16.97 -8.36
CA THR A 93 0.82 15.53 -8.62
C THR A 93 2.26 15.01 -8.58
N PHE A 94 3.19 15.74 -9.17
CA PHE A 94 4.60 15.35 -9.14
C PHE A 94 5.18 15.38 -7.73
N SER A 95 4.86 16.41 -6.93
CA SER A 95 5.27 16.47 -5.52
C SER A 95 4.72 15.29 -4.72
N ALA A 96 3.47 14.89 -4.95
CA ALA A 96 2.84 13.76 -4.27
C ALA A 96 3.49 12.42 -4.68
N ILE A 97 3.74 12.19 -5.97
CA ILE A 97 4.43 10.98 -6.44
C ILE A 97 5.81 10.87 -5.80
N LEU A 98 6.60 11.95 -5.83
CA LEU A 98 7.97 11.91 -5.30
C LEU A 98 7.99 11.70 -3.78
N SER A 99 7.08 12.33 -3.03
CA SER A 99 6.97 12.12 -1.58
C SER A 99 6.54 10.71 -1.22
N THR A 100 5.63 10.11 -1.98
CA THR A 100 5.21 8.71 -1.80
C THR A 100 6.38 7.76 -2.05
N MET A 101 7.17 7.99 -3.11
CA MET A 101 8.36 7.18 -3.39
C MET A 101 9.38 7.24 -2.26
N ILE A 102 9.63 8.42 -1.71
CA ILE A 102 10.54 8.60 -0.57
C ILE A 102 10.00 7.88 0.67
N GLY A 103 8.73 8.04 1.00
CA GLY A 103 8.11 7.34 2.14
C GLY A 103 8.20 5.82 2.01
N MET A 104 7.93 5.30 0.82
CA MET A 104 8.03 3.88 0.54
C MET A 104 9.47 3.36 0.61
N PHE A 105 10.44 4.15 0.14
CA PHE A 105 11.86 3.81 0.26
C PHE A 105 12.31 3.67 1.72
N PHE A 106 11.84 4.56 2.60
CA PHE A 106 12.14 4.45 4.03
C PHE A 106 11.41 3.28 4.71
N ALA A 107 10.16 2.99 4.31
CA ALA A 107 9.46 1.80 4.78
C ALA A 107 10.22 0.51 4.39
N LEU A 108 10.74 0.46 3.17
CA LEU A 108 11.59 -0.61 2.67
C LEU A 108 12.85 -0.80 3.52
N ILE A 109 13.60 0.28 3.74
CA ILE A 109 14.85 0.20 4.53
C ILE A 109 14.54 -0.33 5.93
N LEU A 110 13.48 0.17 6.58
CA LEU A 110 13.12 -0.30 7.90
C LEU A 110 12.72 -1.78 7.88
N PHE A 111 11.97 -2.22 6.87
CA PHE A 111 11.61 -3.63 6.76
C PHE A 111 12.84 -4.53 6.58
N LEU A 112 13.81 -4.14 5.76
CA LEU A 112 15.05 -4.90 5.57
C LEU A 112 15.82 -5.02 6.88
N ILE A 113 15.92 -3.93 7.65
CA ILE A 113 16.58 -3.92 8.96
C ILE A 113 15.82 -4.81 9.94
N THR A 114 14.50 -4.62 10.06
CA THR A 114 13.64 -5.37 10.98
C THR A 114 13.63 -6.86 10.64
N SER A 115 13.52 -7.22 9.38
CA SER A 115 13.55 -8.60 8.90
C SER A 115 14.89 -9.30 9.20
N ALA A 116 16.01 -8.56 9.13
CA ALA A 116 17.31 -9.08 9.51
C ALA A 116 17.43 -9.27 11.03
N MET A 117 16.84 -8.39 11.83
CA MET A 117 16.87 -8.48 13.31
C MET A 117 15.96 -9.61 13.85
N ILE A 118 14.78 -9.81 13.24
CA ILE A 118 13.80 -10.80 13.69
C ILE A 118 14.09 -12.20 13.09
N HIS A 119 15.09 -12.32 12.19
CA HIS A 119 15.45 -13.56 11.50
C HIS A 119 14.23 -14.17 10.78
N VAL A 120 13.47 -13.33 10.06
CA VAL A 120 12.33 -13.80 9.25
C VAL A 120 12.84 -14.65 8.10
N ASP A 121 12.52 -15.94 8.13
CA ASP A 121 12.81 -16.89 7.05
C ASP A 121 11.64 -17.09 6.07
N GLY A 122 10.43 -16.67 6.46
CA GLY A 122 9.23 -16.71 5.65
C GLY A 122 8.51 -18.06 5.61
N PHE A 123 9.12 -19.12 6.13
CA PHE A 123 8.54 -20.47 6.10
C PHE A 123 7.41 -20.72 7.12
N SER A 124 7.08 -19.75 7.92
CA SER A 124 6.10 -19.87 9.01
C SER A 124 4.82 -19.07 8.80
N SER A 125 4.53 -18.64 7.57
CA SER A 125 3.24 -18.03 7.24
C SER A 125 2.14 -19.10 7.19
N ALA A 126 0.88 -18.68 7.33
CA ALA A 126 -0.27 -19.60 7.23
C ALA A 126 -0.31 -20.33 5.87
N ASP A 127 0.29 -19.74 4.84
CA ASP A 127 0.38 -20.26 3.48
C ASP A 127 1.75 -20.89 3.18
N ALA A 128 2.55 -21.22 4.21
CA ALA A 128 3.91 -21.72 4.05
C ALA A 128 4.00 -22.97 3.15
N GLU A 129 3.04 -23.90 3.25
CA GLU A 129 3.02 -25.09 2.42
C GLU A 129 2.93 -24.76 0.92
N GLY A 130 2.05 -23.80 0.56
CA GLY A 130 1.95 -23.33 -0.83
C GLY A 130 3.20 -22.58 -1.30
N LEU A 131 3.80 -21.78 -0.42
CA LEU A 131 5.02 -21.03 -0.73
C LEU A 131 6.26 -21.94 -0.87
N ILE A 132 6.33 -23.05 -0.12
CA ILE A 132 7.39 -24.04 -0.26
C ILE A 132 7.34 -24.69 -1.66
N LEU A 133 6.16 -25.07 -2.14
CA LEU A 133 5.99 -25.60 -3.50
C LEU A 133 6.45 -24.60 -4.57
N ILE A 134 6.09 -23.33 -4.42
CA ILE A 134 6.53 -22.27 -5.33
C ILE A 134 8.06 -22.08 -5.25
N HIS A 135 8.64 -22.15 -4.06
CA HIS A 135 10.10 -22.07 -3.89
C HIS A 135 10.82 -23.23 -4.59
N GLU A 136 10.33 -24.46 -4.47
CA GLU A 136 10.91 -25.62 -5.14
C GLU A 136 10.84 -25.53 -6.66
N GLU A 137 9.73 -24.98 -7.22
CA GLU A 137 9.54 -24.85 -8.66
C GLU A 137 10.29 -23.66 -9.27
N THR A 138 10.36 -22.54 -8.55
CA THR A 138 10.85 -21.24 -9.11
C THR A 138 12.15 -20.75 -8.52
N GLY A 139 12.61 -21.32 -7.40
CA GLY A 139 13.78 -20.85 -6.66
C GLY A 139 13.56 -19.52 -5.92
N LEU A 140 12.33 -19.04 -5.84
CA LEU A 140 11.99 -17.76 -5.19
C LEU A 140 12.27 -17.80 -3.69
N GLN A 141 12.89 -16.75 -3.18
CA GLN A 141 13.04 -16.57 -1.74
C GLN A 141 11.74 -16.06 -1.13
N ILE A 142 11.12 -16.83 -0.25
CA ILE A 142 9.83 -16.52 0.40
C ILE A 142 9.90 -15.19 1.14
N LYS A 143 11.02 -14.86 1.75
CA LYS A 143 11.29 -13.58 2.40
C LYS A 143 11.04 -12.38 1.47
N ASP A 144 11.45 -12.48 0.21
CA ASP A 144 11.28 -11.41 -0.77
C ASP A 144 9.83 -11.23 -1.19
N VAL A 145 9.03 -12.32 -1.16
CA VAL A 145 7.58 -12.28 -1.41
C VAL A 145 6.86 -11.57 -0.26
N LEU A 146 7.24 -11.85 0.99
CA LEU A 146 6.70 -11.13 2.16
C LEU A 146 6.99 -9.63 2.04
N PHE A 147 8.18 -9.28 1.59
CA PHE A 147 8.55 -7.89 1.32
C PHE A 147 7.62 -7.22 0.29
N ALA A 148 7.33 -7.89 -0.83
CA ALA A 148 6.40 -7.39 -1.83
C ALA A 148 5.00 -7.13 -1.21
N GLY A 149 4.55 -8.01 -0.31
CA GLY A 149 3.31 -7.83 0.45
C GLY A 149 3.31 -6.53 1.29
N VAL A 150 4.41 -6.25 2.00
CA VAL A 150 4.55 -5.00 2.80
C VAL A 150 4.49 -3.76 1.92
N VAL A 151 5.18 -3.75 0.78
CA VAL A 151 5.17 -2.63 -0.17
C VAL A 151 3.75 -2.35 -0.65
N ILE A 152 3.02 -3.38 -1.06
CA ILE A 152 1.67 -3.22 -1.60
C ILE A 152 0.69 -2.75 -0.51
N SER A 153 0.74 -3.36 0.67
CA SER A 153 -0.20 -3.07 1.76
C SER A 153 -0.02 -1.66 2.33
N SER A 154 1.21 -1.15 2.39
CA SER A 154 1.51 0.20 2.88
C SER A 154 1.36 1.29 1.82
N LEU A 155 1.42 0.93 0.53
CA LEU A 155 1.41 1.88 -0.59
C LEU A 155 0.22 2.83 -0.55
N GLY A 156 -0.99 2.30 -0.35
CA GLY A 156 -2.22 3.10 -0.31
C GLY A 156 -2.16 4.18 0.76
N ALA A 157 -1.83 3.79 1.99
CA ALA A 157 -1.77 4.71 3.12
C ALA A 157 -0.66 5.78 2.96
N ILE A 158 0.51 5.40 2.46
CA ILE A 158 1.61 6.32 2.17
C ILE A 158 1.21 7.32 1.07
N MET A 159 0.55 6.84 0.01
CA MET A 159 0.09 7.67 -1.10
C MET A 159 -0.97 8.68 -0.64
N ASP A 160 -1.92 8.25 0.18
CA ASP A 160 -3.00 9.10 0.69
C ASP A 160 -2.47 10.23 1.58
N VAL A 161 -1.52 9.92 2.46
CA VAL A 161 -0.86 10.92 3.30
C VAL A 161 -0.04 11.90 2.46
N GLY A 162 0.78 11.39 1.54
CA GLY A 162 1.58 12.21 0.64
C GLY A 162 0.71 13.19 -0.15
N MET A 163 -0.36 12.68 -0.75
CA MET A 163 -1.29 13.50 -1.54
C MET A 163 -2.06 14.51 -0.68
N SER A 164 -2.51 14.13 0.50
CA SER A 164 -3.27 15.03 1.39
C SER A 164 -2.43 16.20 1.89
N VAL A 165 -1.18 15.92 2.34
CA VAL A 165 -0.26 16.99 2.77
C VAL A 165 0.08 17.92 1.61
N VAL A 166 0.47 17.36 0.46
CA VAL A 166 0.78 18.17 -0.74
C VAL A 166 -0.43 18.98 -1.18
N SER A 167 -1.63 18.38 -1.20
CA SER A 167 -2.86 19.06 -1.58
C SER A 167 -3.14 20.27 -0.71
N SER A 168 -3.05 20.10 0.60
CA SER A 168 -3.29 21.17 1.58
C SER A 168 -2.26 22.28 1.45
N LEU A 169 -0.98 21.95 1.23
CA LEU A 169 0.07 22.96 1.06
C LEU A 169 -0.09 23.77 -0.22
N TYR A 170 -0.50 23.15 -1.32
CA TYR A 170 -0.78 23.86 -2.56
C TYR A 170 -1.98 24.80 -2.42
N GLU A 171 -3.01 24.40 -1.65
CA GLU A 171 -4.18 25.24 -1.35
C GLU A 171 -3.80 26.43 -0.48
N ILE A 172 -3.05 26.22 0.60
CA ILE A 172 -2.55 27.27 1.48
C ILE A 172 -1.72 28.29 0.69
N TYR A 173 -0.82 27.82 -0.17
CA TYR A 173 0.01 28.70 -0.98
C TYR A 173 -0.79 29.46 -2.03
N HIS A 174 -1.84 28.87 -2.60
CA HIS A 174 -2.74 29.54 -3.54
C HIS A 174 -3.45 30.73 -2.88
N HIS A 175 -3.84 30.60 -1.61
CA HIS A 175 -4.47 31.68 -0.86
C HIS A 175 -3.48 32.74 -0.33
N ASN A 176 -2.24 32.35 -0.08
CA ASN A 176 -1.20 33.27 0.39
C ASN A 176 0.16 32.98 -0.29
N PRO A 177 0.41 33.59 -1.47
CA PRO A 177 1.64 33.37 -2.24
C PRO A 177 2.90 34.00 -1.60
N THR A 178 2.77 34.79 -0.52
CA THR A 178 3.91 35.43 0.15
C THR A 178 4.62 34.53 1.15
N LEU A 179 4.13 33.32 1.38
CA LEU A 179 4.71 32.36 2.32
C LEU A 179 6.12 31.94 1.89
N THR A 180 7.02 31.91 2.87
CA THR A 180 8.39 31.42 2.66
C THR A 180 8.43 29.89 2.61
N ALA A 181 9.49 29.32 2.04
CA ALA A 181 9.70 27.85 2.03
C ALA A 181 9.65 27.25 3.44
N LYS A 182 10.15 28.01 4.44
CA LYS A 182 10.14 27.58 5.84
C LYS A 182 8.72 27.54 6.41
N ASP A 183 7.89 28.51 6.06
CA ASP A 183 6.49 28.56 6.52
C ASP A 183 5.69 27.42 5.90
N ILE A 184 5.87 27.16 4.60
CA ILE A 184 5.23 26.04 3.88
C ILE A 184 5.65 24.71 4.51
N PHE A 185 6.95 24.50 4.74
CA PHE A 185 7.45 23.29 5.38
C PHE A 185 6.84 23.08 6.78
N ARG A 186 6.83 24.15 7.61
CA ARG A 186 6.24 24.09 8.95
C ARG A 186 4.74 23.78 8.91
N SER A 187 4.00 24.41 8.01
CA SER A 187 2.58 24.12 7.82
C SER A 187 2.34 22.66 7.40
N GLY A 188 3.19 22.11 6.54
CA GLY A 188 3.09 20.70 6.14
C GLY A 188 3.34 19.73 7.29
N ILE A 189 4.29 20.05 8.18
CA ILE A 189 4.53 19.23 9.38
C ILE A 189 3.34 19.33 10.35
N GLU A 190 2.73 20.50 10.53
CA GLU A 190 1.54 20.64 11.40
C GLU A 190 0.34 19.86 10.86
N ILE A 191 0.05 19.96 9.55
CA ILE A 191 -0.99 19.16 8.88
C ILE A 191 -0.68 17.65 9.05
N GLY A 192 0.57 17.27 8.86
CA GLY A 192 1.00 15.89 8.97
C GLY A 192 0.85 15.29 10.35
N LYS A 193 1.03 16.09 11.43
CA LYS A 193 0.84 15.62 12.82
C LYS A 193 -0.58 15.11 13.05
N ASP A 194 -1.58 15.80 12.53
CA ASP A 194 -2.98 15.38 12.66
C ASP A 194 -3.24 14.08 11.90
N MET A 195 -2.56 13.90 10.77
CA MET A 195 -2.70 12.70 9.94
C MET A 195 -1.97 11.47 10.49
N ILE A 196 -0.84 11.66 11.19
CA ILE A 196 -0.06 10.53 11.76
C ILE A 196 -0.98 9.67 12.63
N GLY A 197 -1.70 10.28 13.57
CA GLY A 197 -2.54 9.54 14.52
C GLY A 197 -3.63 8.72 13.83
N THR A 198 -4.34 9.31 12.89
CA THR A 198 -5.45 8.65 12.19
C THR A 198 -4.99 7.57 11.24
N MET A 199 -3.99 7.85 10.41
CA MET A 199 -3.51 6.91 9.39
C MET A 199 -2.73 5.74 10.00
N THR A 200 -1.90 6.02 11.03
CA THR A 200 -1.22 4.96 11.80
C THR A 200 -2.21 4.01 12.43
N ASN A 201 -3.25 4.55 13.09
CA ASN A 201 -4.29 3.75 13.73
C ASN A 201 -5.05 2.88 12.70
N THR A 202 -5.41 3.47 11.57
CA THR A 202 -6.09 2.74 10.49
C THR A 202 -5.26 1.59 9.96
N LEU A 203 -3.97 1.82 9.72
CA LEU A 203 -3.07 0.79 9.20
C LEU A 203 -2.85 -0.35 10.21
N ILE A 204 -2.58 -0.03 11.48
CA ILE A 204 -2.41 -1.03 12.54
C ILE A 204 -3.68 -1.83 12.74
N LEU A 205 -4.86 -1.19 12.75
CA LEU A 205 -6.13 -1.89 12.89
C LEU A 205 -6.44 -2.78 11.67
N ALA A 206 -6.06 -2.37 10.46
CA ALA A 206 -6.21 -3.18 9.27
C ALA A 206 -5.39 -4.48 9.37
N PHE A 207 -4.12 -4.39 9.77
CA PHE A 207 -3.28 -5.58 10.00
C PHE A 207 -3.78 -6.44 11.17
N THR A 208 -4.19 -5.82 12.28
CA THR A 208 -4.77 -6.56 13.39
C THR A 208 -6.05 -7.27 12.99
N GLY A 209 -6.88 -6.63 12.17
CA GLY A 209 -8.12 -7.21 11.64
C GLY A 209 -7.85 -8.41 10.71
N SER A 210 -6.84 -8.35 9.86
CA SER A 210 -6.44 -9.49 9.01
C SER A 210 -5.92 -10.67 9.85
N ALA A 211 -5.16 -10.39 10.91
CA ALA A 211 -4.62 -11.40 11.82
C ALA A 211 -5.63 -11.92 12.86
N PHE A 212 -6.83 -11.36 12.96
CA PHE A 212 -7.76 -11.59 14.07
C PHE A 212 -8.15 -13.06 14.24
N ILE A 213 -8.43 -13.77 13.14
CA ILE A 213 -8.79 -15.21 13.19
C ILE A 213 -7.62 -16.04 13.73
N THR A 214 -6.41 -15.76 13.25
CA THR A 214 -5.20 -16.46 13.70
C THR A 214 -4.91 -16.19 15.18
N LEU A 215 -5.11 -14.96 15.65
CA LEU A 215 -5.01 -14.63 17.08
C LEU A 215 -6.01 -15.41 17.93
N LEU A 216 -7.27 -15.58 17.47
CA LEU A 216 -8.26 -16.40 18.14
C LEU A 216 -7.84 -17.88 18.21
N VAL A 217 -7.26 -18.42 17.15
CA VAL A 217 -6.74 -19.77 17.10
C VAL A 217 -5.63 -19.96 18.14
N PHE A 218 -4.67 -19.05 18.20
CA PHE A 218 -3.61 -19.08 19.21
C PHE A 218 -4.17 -19.00 20.66
N LEU A 219 -5.18 -18.16 20.86
CA LEU A 219 -5.85 -18.04 22.15
C LEU A 219 -6.55 -19.36 22.54
N SER A 220 -7.19 -20.04 21.58
CA SER A 220 -7.87 -21.32 21.84
C SER A 220 -6.89 -22.43 22.23
N TYR A 221 -5.66 -22.39 21.74
CA TYR A 221 -4.58 -23.31 22.12
C TYR A 221 -3.89 -22.91 23.43
N GLN A 222 -4.35 -21.88 24.12
CA GLN A 222 -3.74 -21.36 25.36
C GLN A 222 -2.24 -21.07 25.21
N VAL A 223 -1.83 -20.59 24.04
CA VAL A 223 -0.44 -20.22 23.77
C VAL A 223 -0.05 -19.07 24.71
N GLN A 224 1.07 -19.21 25.40
CA GLN A 224 1.57 -18.17 26.29
C GLN A 224 1.90 -16.90 25.50
N PHE A 225 1.64 -15.73 26.09
CA PHE A 225 1.86 -14.43 25.45
C PHE A 225 3.29 -14.27 24.86
N ASN A 226 4.28 -14.79 25.58
CA ASN A 226 5.67 -14.74 25.13
C ASN A 226 5.92 -15.61 23.89
N GLN A 227 5.27 -16.77 23.79
CA GLN A 227 5.31 -17.61 22.58
C GLN A 227 4.53 -16.99 21.43
N LEU A 228 3.43 -16.32 21.74
CA LEU A 228 2.60 -15.63 20.76
C LEU A 228 3.38 -14.50 20.07
N ILE A 229 4.00 -13.61 20.82
CA ILE A 229 4.79 -12.49 20.25
C ILE A 229 6.01 -12.99 19.48
N ASN A 230 6.63 -14.09 19.91
CA ASN A 230 7.76 -14.69 19.22
C ASN A 230 7.35 -15.67 18.12
N SER A 231 6.06 -15.83 17.84
CA SER A 231 5.63 -16.61 16.68
C SER A 231 6.01 -15.87 15.39
N ASN A 232 6.55 -16.60 14.43
CA ASN A 232 6.98 -16.03 13.15
C ASN A 232 5.83 -15.29 12.45
N TYR A 233 4.61 -15.85 12.51
CA TYR A 233 3.42 -15.21 11.93
C TYR A 233 3.15 -13.83 12.51
N LEU A 234 3.01 -13.72 13.84
CA LEU A 234 2.70 -12.45 14.48
C LEU A 234 3.85 -11.44 14.37
N SER A 235 5.09 -11.91 14.43
CA SER A 235 6.27 -11.07 14.24
C SER A 235 6.29 -10.42 12.86
N ILE A 236 5.92 -11.16 11.80
CA ILE A 236 5.81 -10.63 10.44
C ILE A 236 4.69 -9.59 10.34
N GLU A 237 3.50 -9.88 10.87
CA GLU A 237 2.36 -8.94 10.84
C GLU A 237 2.67 -7.64 11.60
N ILE A 238 3.30 -7.73 12.76
CA ILE A 238 3.75 -6.56 13.52
C ILE A 238 4.80 -5.78 12.73
N ALA A 239 5.79 -6.46 12.16
CA ALA A 239 6.84 -5.81 11.37
C ALA A 239 6.24 -5.06 10.17
N GLN A 240 5.28 -5.65 9.46
CA GLN A 240 4.56 -5.02 8.34
C GLN A 240 3.85 -3.73 8.79
N GLY A 241 3.07 -3.81 9.87
CA GLY A 241 2.37 -2.65 10.42
C GLY A 241 3.32 -1.53 10.85
N LEU A 242 4.42 -1.86 11.53
CA LEU A 242 5.42 -0.88 11.95
C LEU A 242 6.16 -0.24 10.78
N CYS A 243 6.58 -1.02 9.79
CA CYS A 243 7.29 -0.52 8.62
C CYS A 243 6.41 0.38 7.76
N GLY A 244 5.16 -0.02 7.52
CA GLY A 244 4.18 0.82 6.83
C GLY A 244 3.91 2.14 7.54
N THR A 245 3.74 2.09 8.86
CA THR A 245 3.56 3.28 9.70
C THR A 245 4.76 4.22 9.64
N PHE A 246 5.97 3.67 9.69
CA PHE A 246 7.20 4.45 9.55
C PHE A 246 7.28 5.15 8.19
N GLY A 247 6.87 4.46 7.11
CA GLY A 247 6.74 5.06 5.79
C GLY A 247 5.78 6.25 5.77
N ILE A 248 4.61 6.12 6.42
CA ILE A 248 3.64 7.22 6.57
C ILE A 248 4.29 8.43 7.27
N VAL A 249 4.93 8.21 8.41
CA VAL A 249 5.55 9.28 9.21
C VAL A 249 6.62 10.02 8.41
N LEU A 250 7.47 9.31 7.66
CA LEU A 250 8.53 9.93 6.87
C LEU A 250 8.05 10.53 5.55
N THR A 251 6.88 10.15 5.06
CA THR A 251 6.27 10.79 3.89
C THR A 251 5.91 12.25 4.19
N ILE A 252 5.54 12.59 5.42
CA ILE A 252 5.13 13.95 5.79
C ILE A 252 6.26 14.97 5.62
N PRO A 253 7.44 14.80 6.24
CA PRO A 253 8.53 15.75 6.01
C PRO A 253 9.01 15.75 4.56
N ALA A 254 8.98 14.61 3.85
CA ALA A 254 9.30 14.55 2.44
C ALA A 254 8.32 15.37 1.60
N ALA A 255 7.01 15.20 1.80
CA ALA A 255 5.96 15.95 1.11
C ALA A 255 6.05 17.46 1.39
N SER A 256 6.31 17.82 2.65
CA SER A 256 6.47 19.21 3.09
C SER A 256 7.68 19.86 2.45
N ALA A 257 8.84 19.18 2.42
CA ALA A 257 10.07 19.69 1.82
C ALA A 257 9.96 19.85 0.30
N ILE A 258 9.42 18.83 -0.38
CA ILE A 258 9.25 18.85 -1.84
C ILE A 258 8.28 19.95 -2.25
N SER A 259 7.13 20.08 -1.54
CA SER A 259 6.14 21.12 -1.82
C SER A 259 6.71 22.51 -1.58
N ALA A 260 7.43 22.72 -0.47
CA ALA A 260 8.10 23.98 -0.18
C ALA A 260 9.07 24.37 -1.30
N PHE A 261 9.90 23.42 -1.74
CA PHE A 261 10.86 23.65 -2.83
C PHE A 261 10.17 23.95 -4.18
N MET A 262 9.14 23.16 -4.53
CA MET A 262 8.45 23.33 -5.81
C MET A 262 7.63 24.62 -5.89
N LEU A 263 6.98 25.03 -4.79
CA LEU A 263 6.16 26.23 -4.75
C LEU A 263 7.03 27.50 -4.79
N THR A 264 8.10 27.55 -4.02
CA THR A 264 8.95 28.75 -3.95
C THR A 264 9.83 28.94 -5.20
N ARG A 265 10.23 27.85 -5.89
CA ARG A 265 11.02 27.94 -7.11
C ARG A 265 10.26 28.50 -8.31
N LYS A 266 8.92 28.37 -8.33
CA LYS A 266 8.06 28.97 -9.37
C LYS A 266 7.91 30.49 -9.25
N VAL A 267 8.31 31.07 -8.13
CA VAL A 267 8.17 32.51 -7.81
C VAL A 267 9.52 33.26 -7.93
N ALA A 268 10.57 32.67 -8.53
CA ALA A 268 11.71 33.49 -8.95
C ALA A 268 11.19 34.45 -10.04
N PRO A 269 10.94 35.76 -9.77
CA PRO A 269 10.45 36.64 -10.77
C PRO A 269 11.54 36.83 -11.81
N LEU A 270 11.20 36.67 -13.06
CA LEU A 270 11.88 37.41 -14.13
C LEU A 270 11.69 38.91 -13.80
N HIS A 271 12.60 39.48 -13.02
CA HIS A 271 12.72 40.92 -12.96
C HIS A 271 13.16 41.43 -14.34
N PRO A 272 12.55 42.55 -14.83
CA PRO A 272 12.77 43.08 -16.16
C PRO A 272 14.20 43.59 -16.38
#